data_54ab7eb7c0d32e5b382fc24542a7e8e2
#
_entry.id   54ab7eb7c0d32e5b382fc24542a7e8e2
#
_cell.length_a   1.000
_cell.length_b   1.000
_cell.length_c   1.000
_cell.angle_alpha   90.00
_cell.angle_beta   90.00
_cell.angle_gamma   90.00
#
_symmetry.space_group_name_H-M   'P 1'
#
loop_
_entity.id
_entity.type
_entity.pdbx_description
1 polymer ?
#
loop_
_entity_poly.entity_id
_entity_poly.type
_entity_poly.pdbx_seq_one_letter_code
_entity_poly.pdbx_strand_id
1 'polypeptide(L)'
;MISFDSAVSRFTSLIFVIVFSLSELSASTNIILLVTDDQRWDATGFMQQRMPSLGRTARFPWMEGNTPNLDRLSLEGIHFDNGYGVYSLCSPARATMLTGQYPHKHGITNNQTDFPSDVVTYANLLQAAGYTTGYFGKWHMGTQDERPGFDYVRTFYGQGKYFGTVFNDENGNPVGANA
;
A
#
# COMPACT_ATOMS: atom_id res chain seq x y z
N MET A 1 45.59 11.01 -46.15
CA MET A 1 45.05 9.69 -45.79
C MET A 1 44.54 9.81 -44.34
N ILE A 2 43.28 10.12 -44.19
CA ILE A 2 42.67 10.31 -42.86
C ILE A 2 42.21 8.92 -42.39
N SER A 3 42.75 8.45 -41.28
CA SER A 3 42.50 7.15 -40.71
C SER A 3 41.03 7.00 -40.30
N PHE A 4 40.35 5.99 -40.84
CA PHE A 4 38.94 5.66 -40.56
C PHE A 4 38.72 5.22 -39.11
N ASP A 5 39.76 4.87 -38.36
CA ASP A 5 39.65 4.35 -36.98
C ASP A 5 39.34 5.39 -35.90
N SER A 6 39.66 6.67 -36.13
CA SER A 6 39.38 7.72 -35.14
C SER A 6 37.93 8.21 -35.10
N ALA A 7 37.21 8.03 -36.20
CA ALA A 7 35.81 8.45 -36.29
C ALA A 7 34.83 7.43 -35.62
N VAL A 8 35.12 6.14 -35.77
CA VAL A 8 34.32 5.08 -35.18
C VAL A 8 34.47 5.05 -33.65
N SER A 9 35.65 5.29 -33.11
CA SER A 9 35.89 5.32 -31.66
C SER A 9 35.22 6.49 -30.97
N ARG A 10 35.09 7.63 -31.62
CA ARG A 10 34.38 8.81 -31.07
C ARG A 10 32.85 8.66 -31.15
N PHE A 11 32.31 7.94 -32.15
CA PHE A 11 30.90 7.67 -32.27
C PHE A 11 30.41 6.64 -31.25
N THR A 12 31.19 5.57 -30.99
CA THR A 12 30.84 4.57 -29.99
C THR A 12 30.90 5.15 -28.56
N SER A 13 31.85 6.01 -28.25
CA SER A 13 31.92 6.69 -26.94
C SER A 13 30.74 7.66 -26.74
N LEU A 14 30.31 8.35 -27.78
CA LEU A 14 29.18 9.28 -27.70
C LEU A 14 27.84 8.57 -27.51
N ILE A 15 27.65 7.42 -28.17
CA ILE A 15 26.46 6.58 -28.01
C ILE A 15 26.41 5.98 -26.59
N PHE A 16 27.54 5.56 -26.03
CA PHE A 16 27.59 5.03 -24.66
C PHE A 16 27.26 6.08 -23.59
N VAL A 17 27.71 7.33 -23.77
CA VAL A 17 27.39 8.44 -22.87
C VAL A 17 25.90 8.82 -22.98
N ILE A 18 25.32 8.82 -24.19
CA ILE A 18 23.89 9.14 -24.38
C ILE A 18 22.97 8.05 -23.80
N VAL A 19 23.34 6.78 -23.94
CA VAL A 19 22.57 5.66 -23.36
C VAL A 19 22.64 5.66 -21.83
N PHE A 20 23.77 6.03 -21.23
CA PHE A 20 23.91 6.13 -19.78
C PHE A 20 23.17 7.34 -19.19
N SER A 21 23.04 8.44 -19.96
CA SER A 21 22.31 9.64 -19.53
C SER A 21 20.78 9.50 -19.65
N LEU A 22 20.27 8.52 -20.39
CA LEU A 22 18.82 8.28 -20.55
C LEU A 22 18.26 7.33 -19.48
N SER A 23 19.10 6.67 -18.69
CA SER A 23 18.66 5.75 -17.64
C SER A 23 18.28 6.41 -16.32
N GLU A 24 18.52 7.72 -16.15
CA GLU A 24 18.30 8.43 -14.88
C GLU A 24 17.06 9.36 -14.85
N LEU A 25 16.20 9.33 -15.86
CA LEU A 25 14.95 10.14 -15.86
C LEU A 25 13.70 9.32 -15.60
N SER A 26 13.79 8.25 -14.84
CA SER A 26 12.59 7.64 -14.25
C SER A 26 12.38 8.28 -12.88
N ALA A 27 11.63 9.36 -12.81
CA ALA A 27 11.10 9.84 -11.55
C ALA A 27 10.29 8.70 -10.94
N SER A 28 10.81 8.06 -9.90
CA SER A 28 10.08 7.00 -9.21
C SER A 28 8.84 7.63 -8.56
N THR A 29 7.65 7.17 -8.98
CA THR A 29 6.38 7.64 -8.41
C THR A 29 6.25 7.08 -6.99
N ASN A 30 6.05 7.94 -6.00
CA ASN A 30 5.74 7.50 -4.65
C ASN A 30 4.36 6.83 -4.63
N ILE A 31 4.26 5.71 -3.92
CA ILE A 31 3.04 4.90 -3.81
C ILE A 31 2.59 4.92 -2.35
N ILE A 32 1.35 5.34 -2.11
CA ILE A 32 0.72 5.32 -0.79
C ILE A 32 -0.53 4.44 -0.87
N LEU A 33 -0.55 3.36 -0.09
CA LEU A 33 -1.74 2.54 0.12
C LEU A 33 -2.37 2.91 1.47
N LEU A 34 -3.51 3.58 1.43
CA LEU A 34 -4.28 3.94 2.62
C LEU A 34 -5.46 2.97 2.78
N VAL A 35 -5.47 2.21 3.89
CA VAL A 35 -6.51 1.23 4.20
C VAL A 35 -7.24 1.64 5.46
N THR A 36 -8.54 1.85 5.36
CA THR A 36 -9.42 2.03 6.52
C THR A 36 -9.93 0.69 7.04
N ASP A 37 -10.00 0.52 8.37
CA ASP A 37 -10.49 -0.71 9.01
C ASP A 37 -12.00 -0.60 9.26
N ASP A 38 -12.74 -1.63 8.87
CA ASP A 38 -14.19 -1.75 9.06
C ASP A 38 -15.03 -0.56 8.54
N GLN A 39 -14.50 0.26 7.66
CA GLN A 39 -15.25 1.36 7.06
C GLN A 39 -16.23 0.82 6.02
N ARG A 40 -17.49 1.17 6.19
CA ARG A 40 -18.51 0.85 5.18
C ARG A 40 -18.23 1.65 3.90
N TRP A 41 -18.48 1.01 2.77
CA TRP A 41 -18.31 1.59 1.42
C TRP A 41 -19.12 2.88 1.20
N ASP A 42 -20.25 3.03 1.90
CA ASP A 42 -21.14 4.18 1.82
C ASP A 42 -20.92 5.23 2.92
N ALA A 43 -19.91 5.07 3.79
CA ALA A 43 -19.65 6.00 4.89
C ALA A 43 -18.65 7.11 4.52
N THR A 44 -18.83 7.73 3.36
CA THR A 44 -18.13 8.96 2.94
C THR A 44 -19.13 9.97 2.42
N GLY A 45 -18.83 11.27 2.51
CA GLY A 45 -19.69 12.33 1.99
C GLY A 45 -19.97 12.17 0.51
N PHE A 46 -18.94 11.89 -0.28
CA PHE A 46 -19.05 11.61 -1.71
C PHE A 46 -20.09 10.53 -2.02
N MET A 47 -20.03 9.40 -1.30
CA MET A 47 -21.00 8.32 -1.54
C MET A 47 -22.41 8.70 -1.09
N GLN A 48 -22.58 9.40 0.04
CA GLN A 48 -23.88 9.85 0.47
C GLN A 48 -24.56 10.77 -0.55
N GLN A 49 -23.82 11.68 -1.16
CA GLN A 49 -24.32 12.55 -2.23
C GLN A 49 -24.71 11.76 -3.49
N ARG A 50 -24.02 10.67 -3.79
CA ARG A 50 -24.32 9.82 -4.96
C ARG A 50 -25.49 8.85 -4.76
N MET A 51 -25.87 8.54 -3.52
CA MET A 51 -26.92 7.54 -3.25
C MET A 51 -28.20 7.77 -4.04
N PRO A 52 -28.78 9.00 -4.13
CA PRO A 52 -30.01 9.23 -4.90
C PRO A 52 -29.84 8.91 -6.38
N SER A 53 -28.71 9.26 -6.99
CA SER A 53 -28.45 8.97 -8.42
C SER A 53 -28.30 7.48 -8.72
N LEU A 54 -27.95 6.68 -7.70
CA LEU A 54 -27.87 5.22 -7.76
C LEU A 54 -29.23 4.54 -7.42
N GLY A 55 -30.30 5.31 -7.23
CA GLY A 55 -31.60 4.81 -6.80
C GLY A 55 -31.62 4.27 -5.36
N ARG A 56 -30.70 4.75 -4.51
CA ARG A 56 -30.52 4.32 -3.11
C ARG A 56 -30.78 5.48 -2.16
N THR A 57 -31.13 5.17 -0.92
CA THR A 57 -31.31 6.17 0.13
C THR A 57 -29.97 6.44 0.83
N ALA A 58 -29.61 7.72 1.00
CA ALA A 58 -28.51 8.15 1.84
C ALA A 58 -28.81 7.76 3.31
N ARG A 59 -27.99 6.87 3.88
CA ARG A 59 -28.19 6.37 5.25
C ARG A 59 -27.44 7.20 6.30
N PHE A 60 -26.43 7.91 5.88
CA PHE A 60 -25.55 8.70 6.74
C PHE A 60 -25.37 10.12 6.19
N PRO A 61 -26.49 10.88 5.99
CA PRO A 61 -26.42 12.20 5.36
C PRO A 61 -25.51 13.18 6.13
N TRP A 62 -25.30 12.96 7.43
CA TRP A 62 -24.35 13.74 8.23
C TRP A 62 -22.87 13.54 7.85
N MET A 63 -22.55 12.54 7.03
CA MET A 63 -21.19 12.37 6.51
C MET A 63 -20.85 13.37 5.40
N GLU A 64 -21.86 14.01 4.79
CA GLU A 64 -21.63 15.07 3.82
C GLU A 64 -20.83 16.21 4.47
N GLY A 65 -19.68 16.53 3.85
CA GLY A 65 -18.74 17.52 4.39
C GLY A 65 -17.85 17.04 5.55
N ASN A 66 -18.09 15.86 6.11
CA ASN A 66 -17.27 15.33 7.21
C ASN A 66 -16.11 14.43 6.74
N THR A 67 -16.03 14.15 5.44
CA THR A 67 -14.89 13.43 4.82
C THR A 67 -14.27 14.20 3.65
N PRO A 68 -13.94 15.50 3.80
CA PRO A 68 -13.63 16.37 2.67
C PRO A 68 -12.40 15.91 1.87
N ASN A 69 -11.41 15.33 2.50
CA ASN A 69 -10.22 14.84 1.80
C ASN A 69 -10.48 13.55 1.02
N LEU A 70 -11.29 12.62 1.55
CA LEU A 70 -11.70 11.41 0.82
C LEU A 70 -12.64 11.77 -0.33
N ASP A 71 -13.54 12.72 -0.11
CA ASP A 71 -14.46 13.22 -1.13
C ASP A 71 -13.68 13.86 -2.28
N ARG A 72 -12.66 14.66 -1.98
CA ARG A 72 -11.75 15.23 -2.97
C ARG A 72 -11.00 14.16 -3.77
N LEU A 73 -10.42 13.16 -3.10
CA LEU A 73 -9.77 12.03 -3.79
C LEU A 73 -10.71 11.30 -4.73
N SER A 74 -11.97 11.12 -4.32
CA SER A 74 -13.00 10.48 -5.16
C SER A 74 -13.39 11.31 -6.37
N LEU A 75 -13.28 12.64 -6.30
CA LEU A 75 -13.61 13.57 -7.39
C LEU A 75 -12.43 13.80 -8.34
N GLU A 76 -11.21 13.89 -7.81
CA GLU A 76 -9.99 14.19 -8.58
C GLU A 76 -9.32 12.93 -9.15
N GLY A 77 -9.58 11.76 -8.54
CA GLY A 77 -8.99 10.49 -8.92
C GLY A 77 -9.97 9.55 -9.63
N ILE A 78 -9.74 8.24 -9.47
CA ILE A 78 -10.60 7.19 -10.00
C ILE A 78 -11.38 6.55 -8.86
N HIS A 79 -12.70 6.56 -8.94
CA HIS A 79 -13.58 5.86 -8.01
C HIS A 79 -14.08 4.55 -8.63
N PHE A 80 -13.93 3.44 -7.91
CA PHE A 80 -14.40 2.12 -8.34
C PHE A 80 -15.75 1.81 -7.68
N ASP A 81 -16.83 1.85 -8.43
CA ASP A 81 -18.18 1.57 -7.93
C ASP A 81 -18.36 0.09 -7.52
N ASN A 82 -17.61 -0.81 -8.14
CA ASN A 82 -17.70 -2.25 -7.96
C ASN A 82 -16.38 -2.87 -7.46
N GLY A 83 -15.79 -2.28 -6.42
CA GLY A 83 -14.67 -2.86 -5.71
C GLY A 83 -15.16 -3.90 -4.69
N TYR A 84 -14.70 -5.15 -4.80
CA TYR A 84 -15.10 -6.24 -3.90
C TYR A 84 -13.92 -6.76 -3.10
N GLY A 85 -14.10 -6.91 -1.79
CA GLY A 85 -13.16 -7.63 -0.95
C GLY A 85 -13.24 -9.14 -1.19
N VAL A 86 -12.08 -9.79 -1.25
CA VAL A 86 -11.99 -11.24 -1.47
C VAL A 86 -12.48 -12.02 -0.24
N TYR A 87 -12.19 -11.51 0.95
CA TYR A 87 -12.51 -12.14 2.23
C TYR A 87 -12.77 -11.07 3.29
N SER A 88 -13.96 -11.08 3.88
CA SER A 88 -14.39 -10.03 4.83
C SER A 88 -13.96 -10.34 6.27
N LEU A 89 -12.66 -10.59 6.48
CA LEU A 89 -12.03 -10.82 7.79
C LEU A 89 -10.64 -10.17 7.79
N CYS A 90 -10.25 -9.55 8.90
CA CYS A 90 -9.06 -8.69 8.99
C CYS A 90 -7.78 -9.32 8.42
N SER A 91 -7.30 -10.42 8.99
CA SER A 91 -6.03 -11.03 8.58
C SER A 91 -6.05 -11.58 7.17
N PRO A 92 -7.06 -12.35 6.73
CA PRO A 92 -7.14 -12.81 5.34
C PRO A 92 -7.22 -11.69 4.31
N ALA A 93 -7.99 -10.62 4.61
CA ALA A 93 -8.10 -9.46 3.73
C ALA A 93 -6.76 -8.73 3.59
N ARG A 94 -6.06 -8.53 4.72
CA ARG A 94 -4.74 -7.87 4.75
C ARG A 94 -3.69 -8.69 4.01
N ALA A 95 -3.65 -10.01 4.23
CA ALA A 95 -2.78 -10.90 3.50
C ALA A 95 -3.06 -10.88 1.99
N THR A 96 -4.33 -10.86 1.59
CA THR A 96 -4.72 -10.70 0.19
C THR A 96 -4.22 -9.38 -0.40
N MET A 97 -4.35 -8.25 0.32
CA MET A 97 -3.83 -6.96 -0.14
C MET A 97 -2.31 -6.96 -0.29
N LEU A 98 -1.59 -7.60 0.64
CA LEU A 98 -0.13 -7.66 0.61
C LEU A 98 0.41 -8.55 -0.51
N THR A 99 -0.26 -9.67 -0.80
CA THR A 99 0.24 -10.71 -1.69
C THR A 99 -0.38 -10.72 -3.08
N GLY A 100 -1.55 -10.08 -3.25
CA GLY A 100 -2.38 -10.21 -4.46
C GLY A 100 -2.97 -11.61 -4.64
N GLN A 101 -2.92 -12.48 -3.62
CA GLN A 101 -3.36 -13.86 -3.70
C GLN A 101 -4.66 -14.09 -2.93
N TYR A 102 -5.40 -15.15 -3.30
CA TYR A 102 -6.55 -15.61 -2.55
C TYR A 102 -6.14 -16.36 -1.28
N PRO A 103 -7.01 -16.42 -0.23
CA PRO A 103 -6.69 -17.05 1.05
C PRO A 103 -6.22 -18.50 0.95
N HIS A 104 -6.74 -19.28 0.01
CA HIS A 104 -6.30 -20.66 -0.20
C HIS A 104 -4.87 -20.77 -0.78
N LYS A 105 -4.29 -19.67 -1.27
CA LYS A 105 -2.92 -19.61 -1.77
C LYS A 105 -1.93 -19.12 -0.72
N HIS A 106 -2.25 -18.03 -0.02
CA HIS A 106 -1.38 -17.51 1.04
C HIS A 106 -1.60 -18.19 2.39
N GLY A 107 -2.59 -19.08 2.55
CA GLY A 107 -2.83 -19.90 3.73
C GLY A 107 -3.47 -19.21 4.93
N ILE A 108 -3.63 -17.89 4.91
CA ILE A 108 -4.24 -17.14 6.01
C ILE A 108 -5.75 -17.09 5.83
N THR A 109 -6.46 -17.89 6.63
CA THR A 109 -7.92 -18.04 6.56
C THR A 109 -8.65 -17.57 7.83
N ASN A 110 -7.90 -17.16 8.86
CA ASN A 110 -8.43 -16.67 10.13
C ASN A 110 -7.48 -15.62 10.75
N ASN A 111 -7.87 -15.03 11.89
CA ASN A 111 -7.10 -13.97 12.55
C ASN A 111 -5.96 -14.48 13.47
N GLN A 112 -5.79 -15.79 13.61
CA GLN A 112 -4.81 -16.42 14.48
C GLN A 112 -3.59 -16.94 13.73
N THR A 113 -3.68 -17.06 12.40
CA THR A 113 -2.59 -17.57 11.57
C THR A 113 -1.52 -16.51 11.38
N ASP A 114 -0.28 -16.85 11.66
CA ASP A 114 0.89 -16.02 11.36
C ASP A 114 1.07 -15.84 9.86
N PHE A 115 1.61 -14.69 9.47
CA PHE A 115 1.92 -14.43 8.07
C PHE A 115 3.14 -15.28 7.65
N PRO A 116 3.04 -16.13 6.61
CA PRO A 116 4.16 -16.98 6.21
C PRO A 116 5.35 -16.12 5.74
N SER A 117 6.55 -16.40 6.24
CA SER A 117 7.77 -15.65 5.94
C SER A 117 8.29 -15.86 4.51
N ASP A 118 7.87 -16.93 3.85
CA ASP A 118 8.23 -17.28 2.47
C ASP A 118 7.30 -16.71 1.40
N VAL A 119 6.21 -16.07 1.81
CA VAL A 119 5.26 -15.46 0.88
C VAL A 119 5.74 -14.06 0.47
N VAL A 120 5.92 -13.89 -0.83
CA VAL A 120 6.32 -12.61 -1.42
C VAL A 120 5.16 -11.61 -1.38
N THR A 121 5.43 -10.43 -0.85
CA THR A 121 4.50 -9.30 -0.84
C THR A 121 4.81 -8.30 -1.96
N TYR A 122 3.85 -7.39 -2.25
CA TYR A 122 4.14 -6.28 -3.16
C TYR A 122 5.30 -5.41 -2.65
N ALA A 123 5.48 -5.34 -1.34
CA ALA A 123 6.57 -4.56 -0.73
C ALA A 123 7.95 -5.17 -1.06
N ASN A 124 8.09 -6.51 -1.04
CA ASN A 124 9.32 -7.17 -1.51
C ASN A 124 9.63 -6.83 -2.98
N LEU A 125 8.60 -6.78 -3.84
CA LEU A 125 8.78 -6.43 -5.25
C LEU A 125 9.18 -4.96 -5.42
N LEU A 126 8.60 -4.07 -4.62
CA LEU A 126 8.98 -2.65 -4.62
C LEU A 126 10.41 -2.44 -4.12
N GLN A 127 10.82 -3.13 -3.04
CA GLN A 127 12.22 -3.10 -2.59
C GLN A 127 13.19 -3.58 -3.68
N ALA A 128 12.85 -4.67 -4.37
CA ALA A 128 13.65 -5.17 -5.48
C ALA A 128 13.74 -4.17 -6.66
N ALA A 129 12.76 -3.27 -6.79
CA ALA A 129 12.75 -2.17 -7.75
C ALA A 129 13.41 -0.88 -7.21
N GLY A 130 14.05 -0.91 -6.03
CA GLY A 130 14.76 0.21 -5.44
C GLY A 130 13.91 1.18 -4.62
N TYR A 131 12.67 0.83 -4.28
CA TYR A 131 11.85 1.63 -3.38
C TYR A 131 12.23 1.39 -1.92
N THR A 132 12.17 2.45 -1.13
CA THR A 132 12.11 2.33 0.33
C THR A 132 10.66 2.13 0.75
N THR A 133 10.42 1.13 1.60
CA THR A 133 9.07 0.68 1.96
C THR A 133 8.77 0.89 3.44
N GLY A 134 7.54 1.27 3.77
CA GLY A 134 7.11 1.46 5.15
C GLY A 134 5.70 0.93 5.40
N TYR A 135 5.48 0.33 6.56
CA TYR A 135 4.17 -0.13 7.02
C TYR A 135 3.81 0.51 8.35
N PHE A 136 2.66 1.17 8.40
CA PHE A 136 2.20 1.92 9.57
C PHE A 136 0.76 1.52 9.92
N GLY A 137 0.53 1.11 11.17
CA GLY A 137 -0.81 0.77 11.66
C GLY A 137 -1.03 -0.72 11.92
N LYS A 138 -2.27 -1.17 11.77
CA LYS A 138 -2.70 -2.53 12.11
C LYS A 138 -2.12 -3.56 11.14
N TRP A 139 -1.35 -4.50 11.67
CA TRP A 139 -0.91 -5.70 10.95
C TRP A 139 -1.90 -6.84 11.11
N HIS A 140 -2.13 -7.25 12.34
CA HIS A 140 -3.13 -8.24 12.76
C HIS A 140 -3.03 -9.61 12.05
N MET A 141 -1.82 -10.08 11.78
CA MET A 141 -1.57 -11.42 11.24
C MET A 141 -0.57 -12.12 12.15
N GLY A 142 -1.12 -12.93 13.08
CA GLY A 142 -0.35 -13.64 14.09
C GLY A 142 0.34 -12.74 15.12
N THR A 143 1.40 -13.27 15.71
CA THR A 143 2.16 -12.64 16.80
C THR A 143 3.61 -12.33 16.44
N GLN A 144 4.06 -12.72 15.24
CA GLN A 144 5.43 -12.45 14.80
C GLN A 144 5.66 -10.95 14.61
N ASP A 145 6.89 -10.53 14.86
CA ASP A 145 7.33 -9.14 14.66
C ASP A 145 7.77 -8.87 13.22
N GLU A 146 8.09 -9.91 12.46
CA GLU A 146 8.50 -9.80 11.08
C GLU A 146 7.40 -9.23 10.18
N ARG A 147 7.79 -8.28 9.33
CA ARG A 147 6.93 -7.63 8.32
C ARG A 147 7.65 -7.68 6.98
N PRO A 148 7.54 -8.82 6.25
CA PRO A 148 8.36 -9.06 5.06
C PRO A 148 8.15 -7.98 4.00
N GLY A 149 9.25 -7.43 3.52
CA GLY A 149 9.28 -6.41 2.48
C GLY A 149 9.14 -4.96 2.97
N PHE A 150 9.21 -4.70 4.27
CA PHE A 150 9.16 -3.34 4.80
C PHE A 150 10.43 -2.94 5.53
N ASP A 151 11.04 -1.83 5.11
CA ASP A 151 12.24 -1.25 5.73
C ASP A 151 11.92 -0.53 7.04
N TYR A 152 10.73 0.07 7.10
CA TYR A 152 10.24 0.79 8.28
C TYR A 152 8.89 0.24 8.73
N VAL A 153 8.78 -0.05 10.00
CA VAL A 153 7.56 -0.62 10.58
C VAL A 153 7.15 0.17 11.83
N ARG A 154 5.86 0.49 11.92
CA ARG A 154 5.21 0.99 13.12
C ARG A 154 3.85 0.32 13.23
N THR A 155 3.81 -0.82 13.90
CA THR A 155 2.61 -1.67 14.03
C THR A 155 2.27 -1.91 15.49
N PHE A 156 1.13 -2.53 15.75
CA PHE A 156 0.71 -2.97 17.07
C PHE A 156 0.13 -4.39 17.00
N TYR A 157 0.13 -5.09 18.12
CA TYR A 157 -0.43 -6.43 18.20
C TYR A 157 -1.96 -6.42 18.22
N GLY A 158 -2.55 -7.43 17.58
CA GLY A 158 -3.98 -7.66 17.56
C GLY A 158 -4.77 -6.51 16.93
N GLN A 159 -5.85 -6.12 17.59
CA GLN A 159 -6.78 -5.09 17.10
C GLN A 159 -6.29 -3.66 17.42
N GLY A 160 -5.34 -3.50 18.33
CA GLY A 160 -4.98 -2.19 18.89
C GLY A 160 -6.05 -1.65 19.85
N LYS A 161 -5.83 -0.44 20.30
CA LYS A 161 -6.77 0.33 21.17
C LYS A 161 -6.97 1.71 20.54
N TYR A 162 -8.14 2.31 20.70
CA TYR A 162 -8.37 3.68 20.21
C TYR A 162 -7.53 4.72 20.95
N PHE A 163 -7.23 4.44 22.23
CA PHE A 163 -6.40 5.33 23.06
C PHE A 163 -5.26 4.52 23.68
N GLY A 164 -4.06 5.10 23.70
CA GLY A 164 -2.88 4.49 24.34
C GLY A 164 -2.41 3.21 23.66
N THR A 165 -2.59 3.06 22.35
CA THR A 165 -1.98 1.98 21.58
C THR A 165 -0.47 2.19 21.55
N VAL A 166 0.27 1.15 21.96
CA VAL A 166 1.72 1.10 21.84
C VAL A 166 2.07 0.55 20.47
N PHE A 167 2.82 1.32 19.72
CA PHE A 167 3.39 0.87 18.44
C PHE A 167 4.72 0.18 18.69
N ASN A 168 5.03 -0.82 17.87
CA ASN A 168 6.31 -1.50 17.87
C ASN A 168 7.04 -1.23 16.54
N ASP A 169 8.37 -1.19 16.60
CA ASP A 169 9.23 -1.10 15.42
C ASP A 169 9.40 -2.47 14.74
N GLU A 170 10.29 -2.52 13.74
CA GLU A 170 10.62 -3.73 12.98
C GLU A 170 11.27 -4.84 13.83
N ASN A 171 11.77 -4.51 15.02
CA ASN A 171 12.39 -5.45 15.97
C ASN A 171 11.45 -5.82 17.14
N GLY A 172 10.20 -5.36 17.09
CA GLY A 172 9.22 -5.57 18.17
C GLY A 172 9.38 -4.63 19.37
N ASN A 173 10.27 -3.66 19.33
CA ASN A 173 10.46 -2.73 20.44
C ASN A 173 9.39 -1.66 20.45
N PRO A 174 8.85 -1.29 21.65
CA PRO A 174 7.88 -0.22 21.76
C PRO A 174 8.46 1.12 21.31
N VAL A 175 7.69 1.86 20.49
CA VAL A 175 8.05 3.19 20.00
C VAL A 175 6.92 4.18 20.27
N GLY A 176 7.24 5.34 20.76
CA GLY A 176 6.28 6.44 20.91
C GLY A 176 5.19 6.20 21.94
N ALA A 177 5.52 5.60 23.09
CA ALA A 177 4.56 5.32 24.16
C ALA A 177 3.98 6.57 24.87
N ASN A 178 4.39 7.77 24.47
CA ASN A 178 3.97 9.03 25.08
C ASN A 178 3.70 10.09 24.00
N ALA A 179 2.60 9.96 23.31
CA ALA A 179 2.02 11.06 22.55
C ALA A 179 0.53 11.17 22.90
#